data_dc6398b032ac877d495757a9dda62ee3
#
_entry.id   dc6398b032ac877d495757a9dda62ee3
#
_cell.length_a   1.000
_cell.length_b   1.000
_cell.length_c   1.000
_cell.angle_alpha   90.00
_cell.angle_beta   90.00
_cell.angle_gamma   90.00
#
_symmetry.space_group_name_H-M   'P 1'
#
loop_
_entity.id
_entity.type
_entity.pdbx_description
1 polymer ?
#
loop_
_entity_poly.entity_id
_entity_poly.type
_entity_poly.pdbx_seq_one_letter_code
_entity_poly.pdbx_strand_id
1 'polypeptide(L)'
;MVKKHTIKMKSDPNSRSHEKRLSNFGHALAALLVAAVPATGLSADETSTNTTTTAAAPVSAKAEKPAPLPLHQIEGSGGIFSTLSAYIVNPPRDGEPVGRPSVGFAHVSLGYDKNLEALTITESPLKRLELGYGWDHLSLGDLPAALGSGYHGPDNVQLHNFNARYQLLKEGEFDQKWIPALTAGVHYKYNDGISEVNNHVGGALASVANIPDHDGTDFTLYASKLFTQLPRPVLLELGGRATEAVWDGLGGFTRSYNFVFEGNVVVFVTGNLALAAEYKQQPRDYKAIGNLVRVENDWWTIDAAYVVNNHLTLAVGYGHFGNVLNHESNGVWGITTKWEF
;
A
#
# COMPACT_ATOMS: atom_id res chain seq x y z
N MET A 1 -5.79 13.09 60.62
CA MET A 1 -6.31 11.81 60.11
C MET A 1 -6.60 11.95 58.64
N VAL A 2 -5.66 11.55 57.78
CA VAL A 2 -5.78 11.69 56.32
C VAL A 2 -6.23 10.33 55.76
N LYS A 3 -7.43 10.30 55.17
CA LYS A 3 -7.93 9.09 54.49
C LYS A 3 -7.24 8.92 53.15
N LYS A 4 -6.41 7.88 53.04
CA LYS A 4 -5.89 7.39 51.72
C LYS A 4 -7.04 6.79 50.92
N HIS A 5 -7.41 7.43 49.82
CA HIS A 5 -8.24 6.81 48.78
C HIS A 5 -7.35 5.94 47.90
N THR A 6 -7.51 4.63 47.97
CA THR A 6 -6.91 3.67 47.06
C THR A 6 -7.80 3.58 45.82
N ILE A 7 -7.37 4.15 44.70
CA ILE A 7 -8.02 3.99 43.40
C ILE A 7 -7.68 2.60 42.90
N LYS A 8 -8.65 1.68 42.89
CA LYS A 8 -8.54 0.42 42.17
C LYS A 8 -8.65 0.71 40.69
N MET A 9 -7.54 0.61 39.94
CA MET A 9 -7.59 0.53 38.49
C MET A 9 -8.37 -0.71 38.09
N LYS A 10 -9.50 -0.51 37.43
CA LYS A 10 -10.24 -1.56 36.75
C LYS A 10 -9.41 -1.92 35.50
N SER A 11 -8.98 -3.17 35.40
CA SER A 11 -8.37 -3.68 34.17
C SER A 11 -9.37 -3.57 33.01
N ASP A 12 -8.94 -2.92 31.95
CA ASP A 12 -9.71 -2.75 30.72
C ASP A 12 -9.93 -4.12 30.07
N PRO A 13 -11.19 -4.56 29.86
CA PRO A 13 -11.48 -5.82 29.19
C PRO A 13 -11.02 -5.85 27.72
N ASN A 14 -10.77 -4.68 27.09
CA ASN A 14 -10.29 -4.59 25.70
C ASN A 14 -8.82 -5.02 25.53
N SER A 15 -7.95 -4.87 26.55
CA SER A 15 -6.55 -5.28 26.42
C SER A 15 -6.38 -6.77 26.11
N ARG A 16 -7.28 -7.61 26.64
CA ARG A 16 -7.25 -9.06 26.37
C ARG A 16 -7.72 -9.45 24.96
N SER A 17 -8.51 -8.60 24.30
CA SER A 17 -8.95 -8.85 22.92
C SER A 17 -7.84 -8.53 21.91
N HIS A 18 -6.98 -7.55 22.19
CA HIS A 18 -5.84 -7.18 21.35
C HIS A 18 -4.74 -8.24 21.35
N GLU A 19 -4.36 -8.77 22.52
CA GLU A 19 -3.38 -9.86 22.58
C GLU A 19 -3.82 -11.10 21.81
N LYS A 20 -5.12 -11.41 21.80
CA LYS A 20 -5.67 -12.52 21.00
C LYS A 20 -5.67 -12.24 19.50
N ARG A 21 -5.91 -10.99 19.07
CA ARG A 21 -5.85 -10.61 17.65
C ARG A 21 -4.43 -10.67 17.10
N LEU A 22 -3.45 -10.12 17.81
CA LEU A 22 -2.03 -10.20 17.44
C LEU A 22 -1.52 -11.64 17.39
N SER A 23 -1.91 -12.49 18.37
CA SER A 23 -1.59 -13.92 18.37
C SER A 23 -2.20 -14.64 17.17
N ASN A 24 -3.47 -14.37 16.85
CA ASN A 24 -4.15 -15.00 15.72
C ASN A 24 -3.58 -14.52 14.37
N PHE A 25 -3.16 -13.26 14.25
CA PHE A 25 -2.56 -12.73 13.04
C PHE A 25 -1.17 -13.32 12.79
N GLY A 26 -0.33 -13.43 13.80
CA GLY A 26 0.97 -14.10 13.69
C GLY A 26 0.84 -15.55 13.21
N HIS A 27 -0.18 -16.26 13.67
CA HIS A 27 -0.46 -17.64 13.22
C HIS A 27 -1.03 -17.68 11.79
N ALA A 28 -1.86 -16.71 11.40
CA ALA A 28 -2.40 -16.62 10.04
C ALA A 28 -1.32 -16.27 9.01
N LEU A 29 -0.40 -15.34 9.34
CA LEU A 29 0.71 -15.00 8.48
C LEU A 29 1.71 -16.15 8.34
N ALA A 30 2.00 -16.87 9.45
CA ALA A 30 2.84 -18.07 9.43
C ALA A 30 2.18 -19.21 8.63
N ALA A 31 0.87 -19.38 8.71
CA ALA A 31 0.12 -20.36 7.93
C ALA A 31 0.10 -20.04 6.42
N LEU A 32 0.03 -18.75 6.06
CA LEU A 32 0.08 -18.30 4.66
C LEU A 32 1.47 -18.54 4.05
N LEU A 33 2.54 -18.31 4.82
CA LEU A 33 3.92 -18.57 4.41
C LEU A 33 4.22 -20.07 4.25
N VAL A 34 3.63 -20.92 5.07
CA VAL A 34 3.81 -22.40 4.99
C VAL A 34 2.99 -23.02 3.85
N ALA A 35 1.81 -22.46 3.51
CA ALA A 35 0.99 -22.96 2.42
C ALA A 35 1.52 -22.64 1.01
N ALA A 36 2.46 -21.71 0.89
CA ALA A 36 3.03 -21.24 -0.38
C ALA A 36 4.28 -22.02 -0.84
N VAL A 37 4.74 -23.05 -0.09
CA VAL A 37 5.89 -23.88 -0.50
C VAL A 37 5.35 -25.09 -1.28
N PRO A 38 5.47 -25.14 -2.62
CA PRO A 38 5.16 -26.37 -3.35
C PRO A 38 6.23 -27.42 -3.02
N ALA A 39 5.80 -28.59 -2.60
CA ALA A 39 6.68 -29.76 -2.46
C ALA A 39 7.20 -30.16 -3.85
N THR A 40 8.41 -29.74 -4.19
CA THR A 40 9.12 -30.24 -5.37
C THR A 40 9.68 -31.63 -5.04
N GLY A 41 9.01 -32.65 -5.53
CA GLY A 41 9.56 -34.00 -5.55
C GLY A 41 10.79 -34.06 -6.44
N LEU A 42 11.89 -34.52 -5.87
CA LEU A 42 13.07 -34.95 -6.62
C LEU A 42 12.68 -36.16 -7.49
N SER A 43 12.91 -36.04 -8.80
CA SER A 43 13.07 -37.21 -9.66
C SER A 43 14.35 -37.02 -10.45
N ALA A 44 15.30 -37.87 -10.13
CA ALA A 44 16.50 -38.08 -10.94
C ALA A 44 16.15 -39.15 -12.01
N ASP A 45 16.43 -38.87 -13.26
CA ASP A 45 16.85 -39.94 -14.17
C ASP A 45 17.69 -39.37 -15.30
N GLU A 46 18.89 -39.93 -15.42
CA GLU A 46 19.81 -39.68 -16.49
C GLU A 46 19.51 -40.64 -17.65
N THR A 47 19.45 -40.14 -18.87
CA THR A 47 19.82 -40.95 -20.03
C THR A 47 20.33 -40.04 -21.16
N SER A 48 21.61 -40.19 -21.43
CA SER A 48 22.34 -39.61 -22.53
C SER A 48 21.99 -40.33 -23.86
N THR A 49 21.59 -39.55 -24.87
CA THR A 49 21.73 -40.01 -26.28
C THR A 49 22.15 -38.83 -27.14
N ASN A 50 23.37 -38.96 -27.67
CA ASN A 50 23.90 -38.12 -28.72
C ASN A 50 23.11 -38.28 -30.04
N THR A 51 22.57 -37.17 -30.54
CA THR A 51 22.18 -37.09 -31.95
C THR A 51 22.64 -35.74 -32.51
N THR A 52 23.59 -35.80 -33.40
CA THR A 52 24.11 -34.68 -34.19
C THR A 52 23.01 -34.19 -35.11
N THR A 53 22.50 -32.98 -34.90
CA THR A 53 21.61 -32.30 -35.84
C THR A 53 22.13 -30.90 -36.13
N THR A 54 22.27 -30.63 -37.40
CA THR A 54 22.69 -29.41 -38.07
C THR A 54 22.07 -28.16 -37.49
N ALA A 55 22.92 -27.20 -37.07
CA ALA A 55 22.52 -25.93 -36.49
C ALA A 55 21.75 -25.07 -37.50
N ALA A 56 20.44 -24.96 -37.32
CA ALA A 56 19.69 -23.83 -37.84
C ALA A 56 20.02 -22.61 -36.97
N ALA A 57 20.35 -21.47 -37.59
CA ALA A 57 20.64 -20.23 -36.91
C ALA A 57 19.49 -19.88 -35.92
N PRO A 58 19.78 -19.43 -34.69
CA PRO A 58 18.73 -19.07 -33.75
C PRO A 58 17.99 -17.86 -34.33
N VAL A 59 16.70 -18.05 -34.60
CA VAL A 59 15.76 -16.95 -34.76
C VAL A 59 15.83 -16.16 -33.47
N SER A 60 16.42 -14.97 -33.54
CA SER A 60 16.46 -14.03 -32.41
C SER A 60 15.00 -13.77 -31.95
N ALA A 61 14.57 -14.46 -30.92
CA ALA A 61 13.32 -14.15 -30.27
C ALA A 61 13.41 -12.69 -29.84
N LYS A 62 12.58 -11.85 -30.43
CA LYS A 62 12.47 -10.44 -30.06
C LYS A 62 12.17 -10.41 -28.58
N ALA A 63 13.16 -9.99 -27.78
CA ALA A 63 13.01 -9.94 -26.33
C ALA A 63 11.71 -9.20 -26.01
N GLU A 64 10.75 -9.90 -25.44
CA GLU A 64 9.49 -9.32 -25.03
C GLU A 64 9.80 -8.22 -24.01
N LYS A 65 9.29 -7.01 -24.27
CA LYS A 65 9.54 -5.87 -23.40
C LYS A 65 9.01 -6.24 -22.01
N PRO A 66 9.81 -6.17 -20.94
CA PRO A 66 9.31 -6.50 -19.62
C PRO A 66 8.11 -5.62 -19.28
N ALA A 67 7.16 -6.17 -18.52
CA ALA A 67 6.04 -5.40 -17.99
C ALA A 67 6.56 -4.14 -17.27
N PRO A 68 5.82 -3.02 -17.31
CA PRO A 68 6.24 -1.81 -16.63
C PRO A 68 6.41 -2.10 -15.13
N LEU A 69 7.51 -1.67 -14.57
CA LEU A 69 7.79 -1.81 -13.15
C LEU A 69 6.95 -0.79 -12.39
N PRO A 70 6.12 -1.21 -11.40
CA PRO A 70 5.35 -0.27 -10.61
C PRO A 70 6.27 0.59 -9.75
N LEU A 71 5.81 1.79 -9.38
CA LEU A 71 6.39 2.57 -8.29
C LEU A 71 6.08 1.89 -6.95
N HIS A 72 6.62 2.43 -5.85
CA HIS A 72 6.14 2.13 -4.51
C HIS A 72 5.04 3.12 -4.15
N GLN A 73 3.89 2.59 -3.81
CA GLN A 73 2.86 3.31 -3.11
C GLN A 73 3.25 3.39 -1.62
N ILE A 74 2.75 4.36 -0.87
CA ILE A 74 3.15 4.64 0.53
C ILE A 74 3.03 3.42 1.46
N GLU A 75 2.17 2.46 1.15
CA GLU A 75 2.01 1.23 1.94
C GLU A 75 3.17 0.22 1.77
N GLY A 76 4.18 0.51 0.94
CA GLY A 76 5.29 -0.41 0.66
C GLY A 76 4.92 -1.53 -0.29
N SER A 77 3.99 -1.30 -1.19
CA SER A 77 3.55 -2.22 -2.25
C SER A 77 3.75 -1.60 -3.62
N GLY A 78 3.79 -2.44 -4.64
CA GLY A 78 3.78 -1.96 -6.04
C GLY A 78 2.51 -1.20 -6.37
N GLY A 79 2.65 0.00 -6.91
CA GLY A 79 1.54 0.88 -7.27
C GLY A 79 1.97 2.03 -8.15
N ILE A 80 1.16 3.08 -8.22
CA ILE A 80 1.50 4.34 -8.89
C ILE A 80 1.88 5.37 -7.82
N PHE A 81 1.07 6.34 -7.51
CA PHE A 81 1.32 7.31 -6.45
C PHE A 81 0.39 7.05 -5.26
N SER A 82 -0.91 6.95 -5.49
CA SER A 82 -1.94 6.73 -4.46
C SER A 82 -2.65 5.38 -4.57
N THR A 83 -2.58 4.69 -5.71
CA THR A 83 -3.28 3.43 -5.98
C THR A 83 -2.31 2.26 -6.18
N LEU A 84 -2.79 1.04 -5.90
CA LEU A 84 -2.03 -0.19 -6.07
C LEU A 84 -2.08 -0.69 -7.52
N SER A 85 -1.08 -1.51 -7.88
CA SER A 85 -0.99 -2.22 -9.17
C SER A 85 -1.14 -3.73 -8.97
N ALA A 86 -1.63 -4.45 -10.00
CA ALA A 86 -1.57 -5.91 -10.00
C ALA A 86 -0.18 -6.45 -10.42
N TYR A 87 0.71 -5.60 -10.90
CA TYR A 87 2.11 -5.99 -11.09
C TYR A 87 2.86 -5.97 -9.77
N ILE A 88 3.66 -6.99 -9.53
CA ILE A 88 4.54 -7.08 -8.36
C ILE A 88 5.91 -6.46 -8.66
N VAL A 89 6.56 -5.94 -7.63
CA VAL A 89 7.84 -5.24 -7.74
C VAL A 89 8.98 -6.25 -7.86
N ASN A 90 9.81 -6.11 -8.88
CA ASN A 90 11.06 -6.86 -9.08
C ASN A 90 10.97 -8.38 -8.82
N PRO A 91 10.04 -9.11 -9.43
CA PRO A 91 10.00 -10.56 -9.26
C PRO A 91 11.30 -11.20 -9.76
N PRO A 92 11.74 -12.34 -9.18
CA PRO A 92 12.96 -13.00 -9.59
C PRO A 92 12.91 -13.38 -11.07
N ARG A 93 13.99 -13.11 -11.78
CA ARG A 93 14.19 -13.49 -13.18
C ARG A 93 14.52 -14.97 -13.27
N ASP A 94 14.53 -15.50 -14.49
CA ASP A 94 14.93 -16.89 -14.69
C ASP A 94 16.39 -17.10 -14.27
N GLY A 95 16.59 -18.06 -13.35
CA GLY A 95 17.89 -18.34 -12.74
C GLY A 95 18.20 -17.56 -11.47
N GLU A 96 17.39 -16.56 -11.10
CA GLU A 96 17.53 -15.86 -9.81
C GLU A 96 16.72 -16.60 -8.72
N PRO A 97 17.31 -16.86 -7.54
CA PRO A 97 16.63 -17.56 -6.45
C PRO A 97 15.57 -16.68 -5.77
N VAL A 98 15.80 -15.36 -5.72
CA VAL A 98 14.90 -14.34 -5.13
C VAL A 98 14.90 -13.11 -6.02
N GLY A 99 13.87 -12.27 -5.90
CA GLY A 99 13.84 -10.96 -6.55
C GLY A 99 14.88 -10.01 -5.95
N ARG A 100 14.87 -8.79 -6.45
CA ARG A 100 15.74 -7.74 -5.91
C ARG A 100 14.94 -6.81 -5.03
N PRO A 101 15.42 -6.49 -3.83
CA PRO A 101 14.72 -5.53 -2.98
C PRO A 101 14.67 -4.18 -3.66
N SER A 102 13.66 -3.42 -3.33
CA SER A 102 13.55 -2.02 -3.69
C SER A 102 13.17 -1.20 -2.47
N VAL A 103 13.62 0.03 -2.44
CA VAL A 103 13.28 1.00 -1.38
C VAL A 103 12.67 2.23 -2.02
N GLY A 104 11.72 2.84 -1.30
CA GLY A 104 11.06 4.05 -1.73
C GLY A 104 11.05 5.10 -0.64
N PHE A 105 11.01 6.35 -1.06
CA PHE A 105 10.74 7.49 -0.20
C PHE A 105 9.68 8.36 -0.88
N ALA A 106 8.70 8.81 -0.11
CA ALA A 106 7.72 9.78 -0.54
C ALA A 106 7.62 10.94 0.45
N HIS A 107 7.39 12.14 -0.09
CA HIS A 107 7.02 13.33 0.67
C HIS A 107 5.79 13.94 0.02
N VAL A 108 4.73 14.14 0.80
CA VAL A 108 3.45 14.69 0.33
C VAL A 108 3.06 15.88 1.21
N SER A 109 2.94 17.05 0.61
CA SER A 109 2.44 18.25 1.28
C SER A 109 0.91 18.31 1.16
N LEU A 110 0.24 18.23 2.31
CA LEU A 110 -1.21 18.19 2.42
C LEU A 110 -1.82 19.58 2.70
N GLY A 111 -0.97 20.61 2.84
CA GLY A 111 -1.37 21.96 3.25
C GLY A 111 -1.55 22.10 4.75
N TYR A 112 -1.65 23.35 5.23
CA TYR A 112 -1.84 23.68 6.65
C TYR A 112 -0.80 23.05 7.58
N ASP A 113 0.47 23.09 7.15
CA ASP A 113 1.63 22.50 7.83
C ASP A 113 1.52 20.97 8.04
N LYS A 114 0.59 20.30 7.35
CA LYS A 114 0.47 18.85 7.33
C LYS A 114 1.34 18.28 6.21
N ASN A 115 2.22 17.38 6.57
CA ASN A 115 3.07 16.67 5.64
C ASN A 115 3.04 15.18 5.96
N LEU A 116 3.06 14.37 4.91
CA LEU A 116 3.19 12.92 5.00
C LEU A 116 4.54 12.53 4.40
N GLU A 117 5.32 11.79 5.16
CA GLU A 117 6.59 11.22 4.74
C GLU A 117 6.48 9.70 4.84
N ALA A 118 6.87 8.99 3.78
CA ALA A 118 6.82 7.54 3.75
C ALA A 118 8.20 6.96 3.40
N LEU A 119 8.60 5.92 4.12
CA LEU A 119 9.73 5.05 3.79
C LEU A 119 9.19 3.66 3.53
N THR A 120 9.55 3.08 2.39
CA THR A 120 9.03 1.79 1.97
C THR A 120 10.15 0.83 1.57
N ILE A 121 9.92 -0.45 1.83
CA ILE A 121 10.76 -1.53 1.32
C ILE A 121 9.87 -2.64 0.78
N THR A 122 10.22 -3.16 -0.38
CA THR A 122 9.49 -4.25 -1.04
C THR A 122 10.46 -5.30 -1.57
N GLU A 123 10.12 -6.55 -1.38
CA GLU A 123 10.86 -7.71 -1.87
C GLU A 123 9.90 -8.71 -2.48
N SER A 124 10.26 -9.28 -3.63
CA SER A 124 9.52 -10.39 -4.23
C SER A 124 10.34 -11.68 -4.11
N PRO A 125 10.18 -12.44 -3.01
CA PRO A 125 10.97 -13.65 -2.79
C PRO A 125 10.62 -14.77 -3.78
N LEU A 126 9.45 -14.71 -4.41
CA LEU A 126 8.98 -15.65 -5.42
C LEU A 126 8.41 -14.89 -6.63
N LYS A 127 8.33 -15.55 -7.79
CA LYS A 127 7.82 -14.97 -9.04
C LYS A 127 6.41 -14.38 -8.98
N ARG A 128 5.64 -14.71 -7.94
CA ARG A 128 4.25 -14.27 -7.76
C ARG A 128 3.96 -13.72 -6.37
N LEU A 129 4.93 -13.71 -5.46
CA LEU A 129 4.77 -13.24 -4.09
C LEU A 129 5.57 -11.95 -3.90
N GLU A 130 4.92 -10.92 -3.44
CA GLU A 130 5.52 -9.67 -3.00
C GLU A 130 5.27 -9.50 -1.49
N LEU A 131 6.30 -9.13 -0.77
CA LEU A 131 6.26 -8.75 0.63
C LEU A 131 6.70 -7.30 0.72
N GLY A 132 6.00 -6.51 1.50
CA GLY A 132 6.29 -5.09 1.63
C GLY A 132 6.11 -4.58 3.05
N TYR A 133 6.82 -3.51 3.32
CA TYR A 133 6.68 -2.73 4.53
C TYR A 133 6.69 -1.24 4.17
N GLY A 134 5.75 -0.50 4.76
CA GLY A 134 5.69 0.96 4.72
C GLY A 134 5.70 1.53 6.13
N TRP A 135 6.47 2.59 6.33
CA TRP A 135 6.41 3.44 7.50
C TRP A 135 6.06 4.85 7.05
N ASP A 136 4.94 5.34 7.54
CA ASP A 136 4.40 6.65 7.22
C ASP A 136 4.42 7.53 8.46
N HIS A 137 4.87 8.76 8.31
CA HIS A 137 4.87 9.79 9.34
C HIS A 137 4.00 10.94 8.88
N LEU A 138 2.87 11.17 9.55
CA LEU A 138 1.94 12.27 9.28
C LEU A 138 2.07 13.34 10.35
N SER A 139 2.53 14.53 9.99
CA SER A 139 2.42 15.72 10.82
C SER A 139 0.95 16.17 10.90
N LEU A 140 0.45 16.43 12.10
CA LEU A 140 -0.92 16.92 12.33
C LEU A 140 -1.09 18.41 12.02
N GLY A 141 0.02 19.11 11.70
CA GLY A 141 0.03 20.50 11.27
C GLY A 141 -0.59 21.45 12.30
N ASP A 142 -1.61 22.19 11.91
CA ASP A 142 -2.31 23.14 12.75
C ASP A 142 -3.36 22.53 13.70
N LEU A 143 -3.62 21.21 13.61
CA LEU A 143 -4.64 20.55 14.43
C LEU A 143 -4.41 20.71 15.94
N PRO A 144 -3.19 20.53 16.50
CA PRO A 144 -2.93 20.79 17.92
C PRO A 144 -3.34 22.19 18.36
N ALA A 145 -3.05 23.21 17.55
CA ALA A 145 -3.46 24.59 17.84
C ALA A 145 -4.98 24.79 17.75
N ALA A 146 -5.65 24.14 16.81
CA ALA A 146 -7.12 24.15 16.66
C ALA A 146 -7.85 23.48 17.84
N LEU A 147 -7.22 22.49 18.49
CA LEU A 147 -7.70 21.84 19.71
C LEU A 147 -7.57 22.73 20.96
N GLY A 148 -6.74 23.77 20.88
CA GLY A 148 -6.57 24.78 21.92
C GLY A 148 -5.49 24.46 22.96
N SER A 149 -5.26 25.40 23.89
CA SER A 149 -4.18 25.34 24.88
C SER A 149 -4.25 24.18 25.88
N GLY A 150 -5.37 23.47 25.94
CA GLY A 150 -5.53 22.27 26.76
C GLY A 150 -5.05 20.97 26.09
N TYR A 151 -4.73 21.01 24.82
CA TYR A 151 -4.16 19.87 24.11
C TYR A 151 -2.65 19.78 24.36
N HIS A 152 -2.23 18.65 24.89
CA HIS A 152 -0.81 18.32 25.17
C HIS A 152 -0.41 16.95 24.60
N GLY A 153 -1.17 16.49 23.60
CA GLY A 153 -0.93 15.24 22.88
C GLY A 153 0.12 15.38 21.78
N PRO A 154 0.34 14.31 21.02
CA PRO A 154 1.32 14.31 19.92
C PRO A 154 0.92 15.29 18.80
N ASP A 155 1.92 15.78 18.08
CA ASP A 155 1.79 16.63 16.89
C ASP A 155 1.95 15.83 15.58
N ASN A 156 2.12 14.53 15.69
CA ASN A 156 2.22 13.60 14.58
C ASN A 156 1.65 12.22 14.93
N VAL A 157 1.40 11.42 13.91
CA VAL A 157 1.08 9.99 14.04
C VAL A 157 1.93 9.20 13.05
N GLN A 158 2.21 7.94 13.37
CA GLN A 158 2.99 7.04 12.53
C GLN A 158 2.16 5.82 12.18
N LEU A 159 2.23 5.39 10.91
CA LEU A 159 1.56 4.19 10.44
C LEU A 159 2.61 3.17 9.98
N HIS A 160 2.50 1.98 10.48
CA HIS A 160 3.26 0.82 10.02
C HIS A 160 2.34 -0.08 9.19
N ASN A 161 2.71 -0.33 7.96
CA ASN A 161 1.99 -1.21 7.05
C ASN A 161 2.86 -2.43 6.72
N PHE A 162 2.37 -3.61 7.03
CA PHE A 162 2.99 -4.89 6.67
C PHE A 162 2.09 -5.57 5.65
N ASN A 163 2.60 -5.84 4.46
CA ASN A 163 1.78 -6.39 3.40
C ASN A 163 2.38 -7.63 2.75
N ALA A 164 1.49 -8.47 2.25
CA ALA A 164 1.80 -9.62 1.42
C ALA A 164 0.81 -9.67 0.26
N ARG A 165 1.34 -9.73 -0.97
CA ARG A 165 0.54 -9.75 -2.19
C ARG A 165 0.92 -10.94 -3.04
N TYR A 166 -0.09 -11.63 -3.58
CA TYR A 166 0.13 -12.78 -4.45
C TYR A 166 -0.54 -12.57 -5.81
N GLN A 167 0.26 -12.66 -6.87
CA GLN A 167 -0.21 -12.55 -8.25
C GLN A 167 -0.89 -13.86 -8.66
N LEU A 168 -2.21 -13.85 -8.66
CA LEU A 168 -3.06 -15.00 -9.03
C LEU A 168 -2.93 -15.32 -10.51
N LEU A 169 -2.95 -14.29 -11.35
CA LEU A 169 -2.79 -14.40 -12.81
C LEU A 169 -1.71 -13.43 -13.27
N LYS A 170 -0.85 -13.85 -14.16
CA LYS A 170 0.02 -12.97 -14.93
C LYS A 170 -0.73 -12.41 -16.13
N GLU A 171 -0.36 -11.24 -16.59
CA GLU A 171 -0.89 -10.72 -17.83
C GLU A 171 -0.58 -11.64 -19.00
N GLY A 172 -1.59 -11.97 -19.81
CA GLY A 172 -1.44 -12.88 -20.94
C GLY A 172 -1.25 -14.35 -20.57
N GLU A 173 -1.53 -14.76 -19.34
CA GLU A 173 -1.39 -16.16 -18.92
C GLU A 173 -2.28 -17.09 -19.79
N PHE A 174 -1.84 -18.34 -19.96
CA PHE A 174 -2.45 -19.34 -20.84
C PHE A 174 -2.46 -18.93 -22.32
N ASP A 175 -1.47 -18.12 -22.77
CA ASP A 175 -1.37 -17.55 -24.13
C ASP A 175 -2.60 -16.72 -24.55
N GLN A 176 -3.37 -16.25 -23.57
CA GLN A 176 -4.56 -15.44 -23.79
C GLN A 176 -4.27 -13.96 -23.58
N LYS A 177 -3.99 -13.25 -24.66
CA LYS A 177 -3.61 -11.81 -24.64
C LYS A 177 -4.61 -10.88 -23.93
N TRP A 178 -5.88 -11.30 -23.78
CA TRP A 178 -6.91 -10.51 -23.11
C TRP A 178 -6.89 -10.63 -21.58
N ILE A 179 -6.24 -11.68 -21.02
CA ILE A 179 -6.17 -11.89 -19.58
C ILE A 179 -5.33 -10.77 -18.95
N PRO A 180 -5.87 -10.02 -17.95
CA PRO A 180 -5.11 -9.06 -17.19
C PRO A 180 -4.22 -9.76 -16.15
N ALA A 181 -3.21 -9.07 -15.64
CA ALA A 181 -2.62 -9.44 -14.37
C ALA A 181 -3.69 -9.32 -13.26
N LEU A 182 -3.71 -10.25 -12.31
CA LEU A 182 -4.62 -10.24 -11.17
C LEU A 182 -3.83 -10.53 -9.89
N THR A 183 -3.93 -9.65 -8.90
CA THR A 183 -3.18 -9.78 -7.65
C THR A 183 -4.09 -9.54 -6.45
N ALA A 184 -4.07 -10.48 -5.51
CA ALA A 184 -4.72 -10.35 -4.22
C ALA A 184 -3.69 -9.99 -3.15
N GLY A 185 -4.09 -9.24 -2.12
CA GLY A 185 -3.20 -8.81 -1.05
C GLY A 185 -3.88 -8.71 0.30
N VAL A 186 -3.05 -8.76 1.34
CA VAL A 186 -3.41 -8.50 2.73
C VAL A 186 -2.44 -7.47 3.27
N HIS A 187 -2.96 -6.41 3.90
CA HIS A 187 -2.19 -5.32 4.49
C HIS A 187 -2.60 -5.18 5.96
N TYR A 188 -1.71 -5.56 6.87
CA TYR A 188 -1.89 -5.27 8.29
C TYR A 188 -1.29 -3.92 8.61
N LYS A 189 -2.06 -3.08 9.27
CA LYS A 189 -1.73 -1.69 9.56
C LYS A 189 -1.81 -1.44 11.06
N TYR A 190 -0.82 -0.73 11.58
CA TYR A 190 -0.75 -0.33 12.98
C TYR A 190 -0.37 1.15 13.06
N ASN A 191 -1.23 1.96 13.68
CA ASN A 191 -1.00 3.38 13.88
C ASN A 191 -0.46 3.62 15.29
N ASP A 192 0.79 4.06 15.37
CA ASP A 192 1.41 4.54 16.59
C ASP A 192 1.16 6.04 16.74
N GLY A 193 0.51 6.41 17.83
CA GLY A 193 0.13 7.80 18.14
C GLY A 193 -1.36 8.09 18.15
N ILE A 194 -2.20 7.44 17.32
CA ILE A 194 -3.64 7.77 17.25
C ILE A 194 -4.38 7.51 18.57
N SER A 195 -4.00 6.48 19.32
CA SER A 195 -4.55 6.20 20.65
C SER A 195 -4.22 7.30 21.65
N GLU A 196 -3.02 7.87 21.57
CA GLU A 196 -2.60 8.98 22.42
C GLU A 196 -3.34 10.25 22.03
N VAL A 197 -3.49 10.56 20.73
CA VAL A 197 -4.36 11.64 20.26
C VAL A 197 -5.77 11.48 20.84
N ASN A 198 -6.36 10.28 20.72
CA ASN A 198 -7.71 10.00 21.24
C ASN A 198 -7.82 10.26 22.76
N ASN A 199 -6.81 9.87 23.54
CA ASN A 199 -6.77 10.13 24.98
C ASN A 199 -6.76 11.63 25.30
N HIS A 200 -6.00 12.42 24.57
CA HIS A 200 -5.86 13.87 24.77
C HIS A 200 -7.09 14.66 24.28
N VAL A 201 -7.93 14.08 23.43
CA VAL A 201 -9.23 14.66 23.05
C VAL A 201 -10.40 14.04 23.83
N GLY A 202 -10.13 13.44 25.01
CA GLY A 202 -11.14 12.89 25.89
C GLY A 202 -11.88 11.67 25.34
N GLY A 203 -11.26 10.90 24.45
CA GLY A 203 -11.85 9.71 23.82
C GLY A 203 -12.80 10.03 22.66
N ALA A 204 -12.77 11.25 22.13
CA ALA A 204 -13.73 11.70 21.12
C ALA A 204 -13.60 10.93 19.78
N LEU A 205 -12.40 10.49 19.39
CA LEU A 205 -12.24 9.65 18.18
C LEU A 205 -13.05 8.36 18.31
N ALA A 206 -12.95 7.68 19.45
CA ALA A 206 -13.68 6.43 19.68
C ALA A 206 -15.18 6.65 19.90
N SER A 207 -15.54 7.62 20.75
CA SER A 207 -16.93 7.78 21.22
C SER A 207 -17.82 8.59 20.30
N VAL A 208 -17.26 9.55 19.55
CA VAL A 208 -18.00 10.45 18.66
C VAL A 208 -17.77 10.08 17.19
N ALA A 209 -16.50 9.96 16.78
CA ALA A 209 -16.16 9.68 15.39
C ALA A 209 -16.34 8.21 14.98
N ASN A 210 -16.47 7.29 15.93
CA ASN A 210 -16.52 5.84 15.67
C ASN A 210 -15.20 5.29 15.11
N ILE A 211 -14.06 5.80 15.62
CA ILE A 211 -12.69 5.37 15.30
C ILE A 211 -12.04 4.86 16.60
N PRO A 212 -12.41 3.66 17.08
CA PRO A 212 -11.94 3.18 18.36
C PRO A 212 -10.60 2.45 18.34
N ASP A 213 -10.16 1.98 17.19
CA ASP A 213 -9.02 1.07 17.07
C ASP A 213 -7.82 1.76 16.38
N HIS A 214 -6.62 1.31 16.71
CA HIS A 214 -5.35 1.82 16.19
C HIS A 214 -4.68 0.84 15.23
N ASP A 215 -5.28 -0.31 14.99
CA ASP A 215 -4.83 -1.31 14.02
C ASP A 215 -6.00 -1.89 13.24
N GLY A 216 -5.69 -2.39 12.05
CA GLY A 216 -6.67 -3.02 11.18
C GLY A 216 -6.00 -3.77 10.04
N THR A 217 -6.82 -4.47 9.26
CA THR A 217 -6.33 -5.27 8.13
C THR A 217 -7.15 -4.96 6.90
N ASP A 218 -6.48 -4.66 5.79
CA ASP A 218 -7.13 -4.52 4.48
C ASP A 218 -6.95 -5.79 3.66
N PHE A 219 -7.97 -6.11 2.86
CA PHE A 219 -7.91 -7.13 1.82
C PHE A 219 -8.07 -6.46 0.46
N THR A 220 -7.18 -6.76 -0.47
CA THR A 220 -7.11 -6.09 -1.77
C THR A 220 -7.20 -7.07 -2.92
N LEU A 221 -7.81 -6.63 -4.03
CA LEU A 221 -7.83 -7.35 -5.30
C LEU A 221 -7.74 -6.37 -6.45
N TYR A 222 -6.70 -6.50 -7.28
CA TYR A 222 -6.41 -5.59 -8.39
C TYR A 222 -6.19 -6.35 -9.69
N ALA A 223 -6.67 -5.74 -10.77
CA ALA A 223 -6.42 -6.18 -12.14
C ALA A 223 -5.69 -5.07 -12.91
N SER A 224 -4.63 -5.42 -13.66
CA SER A 224 -3.83 -4.51 -14.47
C SER A 224 -3.69 -5.05 -15.89
N LYS A 225 -3.89 -4.18 -16.88
CA LYS A 225 -3.80 -4.53 -18.31
C LYS A 225 -3.05 -3.48 -19.10
N LEU A 226 -1.97 -3.91 -19.77
CA LEU A 226 -1.18 -3.07 -20.66
C LEU A 226 -1.64 -3.21 -22.13
N PHE A 227 -2.07 -2.11 -22.71
CA PHE A 227 -2.46 -2.01 -24.12
C PHE A 227 -1.30 -1.45 -24.93
N THR A 228 -0.54 -2.35 -25.57
CA THR A 228 0.65 -2.00 -26.39
C THR A 228 0.31 -1.69 -27.85
N GLN A 229 -0.90 -2.00 -28.30
CA GLN A 229 -1.38 -1.77 -29.68
C GLN A 229 -1.80 -0.32 -29.96
N LEU A 230 -1.92 0.50 -28.92
CA LEU A 230 -2.23 1.92 -29.05
C LEU A 230 -1.00 2.72 -29.53
N PRO A 231 -1.15 3.93 -30.09
CA PRO A 231 -0.03 4.77 -30.53
C PRO A 231 1.00 5.04 -29.43
N ARG A 232 0.56 5.07 -28.18
CA ARG A 232 1.38 5.01 -26.98
C ARG A 232 0.86 3.88 -26.09
N PRO A 233 1.72 3.09 -25.45
CA PRO A 233 1.26 2.07 -24.53
C PRO A 233 0.45 2.72 -23.39
N VAL A 234 -0.67 2.10 -23.05
CA VAL A 234 -1.57 2.55 -21.97
C VAL A 234 -1.76 1.38 -21.01
N LEU A 235 -1.50 1.63 -19.73
CA LEU A 235 -1.82 0.71 -18.65
C LEU A 235 -3.15 1.17 -18.02
N LEU A 236 -4.07 0.24 -17.86
CA LEU A 236 -5.31 0.42 -17.11
C LEU A 236 -5.28 -0.50 -15.89
N GLU A 237 -5.56 0.06 -14.73
CA GLU A 237 -5.62 -0.67 -13.47
C GLU A 237 -6.93 -0.38 -12.75
N LEU A 238 -7.56 -1.44 -12.27
CA LEU A 238 -8.80 -1.38 -11.50
C LEU A 238 -8.69 -2.34 -10.32
N GLY A 239 -9.16 -1.91 -9.17
CA GLY A 239 -9.15 -2.74 -7.99
C GLY A 239 -10.17 -2.34 -6.95
N GLY A 240 -10.20 -3.12 -5.90
CA GLY A 240 -11.02 -2.88 -4.74
C GLY A 240 -10.31 -3.30 -3.48
N ARG A 241 -10.71 -2.66 -2.40
CA ARG A 241 -10.18 -2.87 -1.06
C ARG A 241 -11.32 -3.02 -0.08
N ALA A 242 -11.29 -4.06 0.74
CA ALA A 242 -12.09 -4.15 1.95
C ALA A 242 -11.24 -3.64 3.10
N THR A 243 -11.67 -2.55 3.76
CA THR A 243 -10.86 -1.83 4.75
C THR A 243 -11.70 -1.32 5.91
N GLU A 244 -11.09 -1.24 7.09
CA GLU A 244 -11.59 -0.54 8.28
C GLU A 244 -10.84 0.79 8.50
N ALA A 245 -9.86 1.10 7.64
CA ALA A 245 -8.94 2.21 7.80
C ALA A 245 -9.60 3.55 7.46
N VAL A 246 -9.30 4.57 8.23
CA VAL A 246 -9.60 5.98 7.96
C VAL A 246 -8.31 6.63 7.45
N TRP A 247 -8.35 7.30 6.28
CA TRP A 247 -7.18 7.86 5.60
C TRP A 247 -6.03 6.85 5.46
N ASP A 248 -6.35 5.69 4.89
CA ASP A 248 -5.42 4.55 4.77
C ASP A 248 -4.86 4.01 6.11
N GLY A 249 -5.46 4.40 7.25
CA GLY A 249 -5.04 4.02 8.59
C GLY A 249 -4.35 5.13 9.38
N LEU A 250 -3.98 6.23 8.71
CA LEU A 250 -3.38 7.40 9.39
C LEU A 250 -4.36 8.07 10.37
N GLY A 251 -5.66 7.96 10.11
CA GLY A 251 -6.73 8.43 11.00
C GLY A 251 -7.21 7.41 12.03
N GLY A 252 -6.61 6.22 12.08
CA GLY A 252 -7.08 5.09 12.89
C GLY A 252 -8.04 4.17 12.13
N PHE A 253 -8.81 3.36 12.87
CA PHE A 253 -9.62 2.30 12.27
C PHE A 253 -11.02 2.27 12.91
N THR A 254 -12.01 2.01 12.06
CA THR A 254 -13.38 1.69 12.48
C THR A 254 -13.48 0.20 12.84
N ARG A 255 -14.68 -0.29 13.18
CA ARG A 255 -14.94 -1.73 13.39
C ARG A 255 -15.75 -2.35 12.27
N SER A 256 -15.87 -1.63 11.15
CA SER A 256 -16.71 -2.03 10.04
C SER A 256 -15.89 -2.00 8.75
N TYR A 257 -15.89 -3.12 8.03
CA TYR A 257 -15.30 -3.15 6.70
C TYR A 257 -16.14 -2.35 5.71
N ASN A 258 -15.46 -1.47 4.99
CA ASN A 258 -15.96 -0.80 3.80
C ASN A 258 -15.32 -1.41 2.58
N PHE A 259 -16.11 -1.58 1.51
CA PHE A 259 -15.57 -1.93 0.21
C PHE A 259 -15.42 -0.65 -0.61
N VAL A 260 -14.20 -0.32 -0.99
CA VAL A 260 -13.86 0.89 -1.77
C VAL A 260 -13.19 0.50 -3.07
N PHE A 261 -13.38 1.33 -4.12
CA PHE A 261 -12.79 1.14 -5.44
C PHE A 261 -11.59 2.05 -5.62
N GLU A 262 -10.60 1.53 -6.36
CA GLU A 262 -9.42 2.28 -6.77
C GLU A 262 -9.12 1.97 -8.24
N GLY A 263 -8.57 2.94 -8.95
CA GLY A 263 -8.15 2.71 -10.33
C GLY A 263 -7.29 3.82 -10.88
N ASN A 264 -6.55 3.50 -11.94
CA ASN A 264 -5.71 4.46 -12.62
C ASN A 264 -5.59 4.16 -14.11
N VAL A 265 -5.14 5.17 -14.84
CA VAL A 265 -4.71 5.08 -16.23
C VAL A 265 -3.32 5.66 -16.34
N VAL A 266 -2.37 4.89 -16.89
CA VAL A 266 -0.99 5.33 -17.13
C VAL A 266 -0.70 5.33 -18.62
N VAL A 267 -0.23 6.46 -19.15
CA VAL A 267 0.20 6.62 -20.54
C VAL A 267 1.73 6.70 -20.59
N PHE A 268 2.38 5.78 -21.27
CA PHE A 268 3.82 5.79 -21.50
C PHE A 268 4.17 6.72 -22.67
N VAL A 269 4.49 7.98 -22.33
CA VAL A 269 4.76 9.05 -23.32
C VAL A 269 6.05 8.75 -24.10
N THR A 270 7.08 8.31 -23.36
CA THR A 270 8.37 7.85 -23.93
C THR A 270 8.80 6.54 -23.26
N GLY A 271 9.98 6.03 -23.58
CA GLY A 271 10.57 4.88 -22.90
C GLY A 271 10.85 5.14 -21.40
N ASN A 272 10.97 6.40 -21.00
CA ASN A 272 11.36 6.82 -19.65
C ASN A 272 10.33 7.68 -18.94
N LEU A 273 9.35 8.24 -19.65
CA LEU A 273 8.34 9.15 -19.09
C LEU A 273 6.96 8.52 -19.19
N ALA A 274 6.27 8.45 -18.05
CA ALA A 274 4.88 8.07 -17.94
C ALA A 274 4.07 9.19 -17.27
N LEU A 275 2.82 9.36 -17.69
CA LEU A 275 1.82 10.21 -17.05
C LEU A 275 0.68 9.33 -16.55
N ALA A 276 0.18 9.61 -15.35
CA ALA A 276 -0.92 8.87 -14.75
C ALA A 276 -2.04 9.80 -14.30
N ALA A 277 -3.25 9.24 -14.22
CA ALA A 277 -4.38 9.80 -13.50
C ALA A 277 -4.95 8.70 -12.63
N GLU A 278 -5.15 8.99 -11.34
CA GLU A 278 -5.59 8.03 -10.35
C GLU A 278 -6.88 8.50 -9.67
N TYR A 279 -7.69 7.54 -9.25
CA TYR A 279 -8.86 7.74 -8.41
C TYR A 279 -8.90 6.69 -7.32
N LYS A 280 -9.19 7.12 -6.08
CA LYS A 280 -9.31 6.27 -4.92
C LYS A 280 -10.50 6.69 -4.08
N GLN A 281 -11.48 5.80 -3.98
CA GLN A 281 -12.63 5.99 -3.11
C GLN A 281 -12.20 5.85 -1.65
N GLN A 282 -12.79 6.66 -0.76
CA GLN A 282 -12.50 6.64 0.67
C GLN A 282 -13.69 6.11 1.49
N PRO A 283 -13.43 5.36 2.59
CA PRO A 283 -14.46 4.96 3.54
C PRO A 283 -15.11 6.15 4.22
N ARG A 284 -16.43 6.06 4.51
CA ARG A 284 -17.22 7.16 5.11
C ARG A 284 -17.99 6.73 6.35
N ASP A 285 -17.65 5.60 6.96
CA ASP A 285 -18.38 5.00 8.09
C ASP A 285 -18.01 5.61 9.46
N TYR A 286 -17.36 6.76 9.45
CA TYR A 286 -17.05 7.51 10.65
C TYR A 286 -17.75 8.89 10.65
N LYS A 287 -17.78 9.56 11.81
CA LYS A 287 -18.49 10.82 11.97
C LYS A 287 -17.54 11.99 12.15
N ALA A 288 -17.92 13.15 11.64
CA ALA A 288 -17.20 14.38 11.89
C ALA A 288 -17.24 14.78 13.39
N ILE A 289 -16.17 15.41 13.85
CA ILE A 289 -16.07 16.01 15.18
C ILE A 289 -15.98 17.54 14.99
N GLY A 290 -17.13 18.20 14.89
CA GLY A 290 -17.17 19.64 14.65
C GLY A 290 -16.29 20.04 13.45
N ASN A 291 -15.35 20.98 13.69
CA ASN A 291 -14.37 21.41 12.69
C ASN A 291 -13.02 20.68 12.82
N LEU A 292 -12.88 19.67 13.69
CA LEU A 292 -11.61 19.03 14.01
C LEU A 292 -11.34 17.79 13.18
N VAL A 293 -12.39 17.02 12.90
CA VAL A 293 -12.32 15.83 12.04
C VAL A 293 -13.49 15.89 11.07
N ARG A 294 -13.24 15.96 9.79
CA ARG A 294 -14.25 15.94 8.73
C ARG A 294 -14.38 14.55 8.16
N VAL A 295 -15.56 14.21 7.64
CA VAL A 295 -15.75 12.97 6.87
C VAL A 295 -15.02 13.11 5.54
N GLU A 296 -14.33 12.03 5.15
CA GLU A 296 -13.46 11.97 3.97
C GLU A 296 -14.25 12.13 2.66
N ASN A 297 -13.56 12.70 1.67
CA ASN A 297 -13.96 12.69 0.25
C ASN A 297 -13.00 11.80 -0.53
N ASP A 298 -13.41 11.39 -1.72
CA ASP A 298 -12.59 10.57 -2.58
C ASP A 298 -11.35 11.34 -3.07
N TRP A 299 -10.27 10.61 -3.30
CA TRP A 299 -9.00 11.15 -3.75
C TRP A 299 -8.84 11.03 -5.25
N TRP A 300 -8.17 11.98 -5.85
CA TRP A 300 -7.69 11.87 -7.22
C TRP A 300 -6.34 12.55 -7.36
N THR A 301 -5.49 12.01 -8.24
CA THR A 301 -4.17 12.59 -8.56
C THR A 301 -3.92 12.59 -10.06
N ILE A 302 -3.01 13.47 -10.47
CA ILE A 302 -2.37 13.46 -11.79
C ILE A 302 -0.87 13.42 -11.54
N ASP A 303 -0.18 12.48 -12.17
CA ASP A 303 1.18 12.15 -11.83
C ASP A 303 2.06 12.07 -13.05
N ALA A 304 3.35 12.35 -12.87
CA ALA A 304 4.39 12.16 -13.86
C ALA A 304 5.53 11.36 -13.24
N ALA A 305 5.90 10.25 -13.85
CA ALA A 305 7.00 9.40 -13.43
C ALA A 305 8.11 9.37 -14.49
N TYR A 306 9.35 9.51 -14.05
CA TYR A 306 10.53 9.48 -14.92
C TYR A 306 11.53 8.43 -14.44
N VAL A 307 11.82 7.47 -15.32
CA VAL A 307 12.85 6.45 -15.11
C VAL A 307 14.19 7.08 -15.47
N VAL A 308 14.99 7.40 -14.45
CA VAL A 308 16.30 8.03 -14.61
C VAL A 308 17.31 7.01 -15.17
N ASN A 309 17.29 5.80 -14.62
CA ASN A 309 18.12 4.67 -15.03
C ASN A 309 17.49 3.35 -14.55
N ASN A 310 18.20 2.23 -14.67
CA ASN A 310 17.72 0.90 -14.29
C ASN A 310 17.47 0.72 -12.77
N HIS A 311 17.89 1.68 -11.96
CA HIS A 311 17.78 1.62 -10.50
C HIS A 311 16.87 2.71 -9.94
N LEU A 312 16.84 3.89 -10.54
CA LEU A 312 16.18 5.07 -9.98
C LEU A 312 15.00 5.50 -10.83
N THR A 313 13.83 5.58 -10.21
CA THR A 313 12.64 6.23 -10.73
C THR A 313 12.22 7.36 -9.81
N LEU A 314 11.86 8.49 -10.38
CA LEU A 314 11.32 9.67 -9.70
C LEU A 314 9.90 9.89 -10.18
N ALA A 315 9.00 10.30 -9.27
CA ALA A 315 7.68 10.75 -9.68
C ALA A 315 7.26 11.99 -8.88
N VAL A 316 6.39 12.77 -9.49
CA VAL A 316 5.71 13.91 -8.87
C VAL A 316 4.21 13.74 -9.10
N GLY A 317 3.42 14.08 -8.09
CA GLY A 317 1.97 14.02 -8.15
C GLY A 317 1.36 15.34 -7.69
N TYR A 318 0.19 15.66 -8.24
CA TYR A 318 -0.68 16.75 -7.82
C TYR A 318 -2.11 16.25 -7.78
N GLY A 319 -2.87 16.62 -6.73
CA GLY A 319 -4.23 16.16 -6.63
C GLY A 319 -5.03 16.74 -5.47
N HIS A 320 -6.10 16.04 -5.15
CA HIS A 320 -7.02 16.30 -4.07
C HIS A 320 -7.11 15.06 -3.19
N PHE A 321 -6.80 15.24 -1.90
CA PHE A 321 -6.84 14.16 -0.91
C PHE A 321 -7.99 14.35 0.08
N GLY A 322 -9.12 14.90 -0.41
CA GLY A 322 -10.33 15.04 0.38
C GLY A 322 -10.15 15.89 1.62
N ASN A 323 -10.71 15.43 2.73
CA ASN A 323 -10.59 16.07 4.02
C ASN A 323 -9.55 15.36 4.87
N VAL A 324 -8.40 15.99 5.08
CA VAL A 324 -7.37 15.48 5.98
C VAL A 324 -7.49 16.18 7.32
N LEU A 325 -7.95 15.45 8.34
CA LEU A 325 -8.20 15.98 9.68
C LEU A 325 -9.26 17.12 9.67
N ASN A 326 -8.83 18.33 10.03
CA ASN A 326 -9.66 19.52 10.16
C ASN A 326 -9.81 20.36 8.89
N HIS A 327 -9.07 20.04 7.81
CA HIS A 327 -9.08 20.83 6.58
C HIS A 327 -9.35 19.98 5.34
N GLU A 328 -9.94 20.62 4.33
CA GLU A 328 -9.98 20.09 2.98
C GLU A 328 -8.62 20.29 2.31
N SER A 329 -8.02 19.20 1.84
CA SER A 329 -6.69 19.19 1.22
C SER A 329 -6.81 19.27 -0.31
N ASN A 330 -7.18 20.45 -0.78
CA ASN A 330 -7.16 20.79 -2.20
C ASN A 330 -5.76 21.27 -2.60
N GLY A 331 -5.25 20.76 -3.71
CA GLY A 331 -3.93 21.16 -4.19
C GLY A 331 -2.78 20.49 -3.43
N VAL A 332 -2.94 19.22 -3.08
CA VAL A 332 -1.89 18.35 -2.57
C VAL A 332 -0.85 18.14 -3.66
N TRP A 333 0.41 18.20 -3.29
CA TRP A 333 1.50 17.79 -4.18
C TRP A 333 2.46 16.87 -3.43
N GLY A 334 3.11 16.00 -4.18
CA GLY A 334 4.10 15.11 -3.59
C GLY A 334 5.17 14.69 -4.58
N ILE A 335 6.25 14.21 -4.03
CA ILE A 335 7.34 13.57 -4.77
C ILE A 335 7.55 12.17 -4.21
N THR A 336 7.87 11.23 -5.08
CA THR A 336 8.28 9.89 -4.67
C THR A 336 9.50 9.45 -5.45
N THR A 337 10.32 8.66 -4.79
CA THR A 337 11.51 8.06 -5.39
C THR A 337 11.47 6.56 -5.13
N LYS A 338 11.92 5.77 -6.10
CA LYS A 338 12.12 4.34 -5.94
C LYS A 338 13.52 3.97 -6.40
N TRP A 339 14.25 3.26 -5.56
CA TRP A 339 15.53 2.65 -5.88
C TRP A 339 15.41 1.13 -5.92
N GLU A 340 15.88 0.53 -7.01
CA GLU A 340 15.96 -0.92 -7.23
C GLU A 340 17.41 -1.38 -7.17
N PHE A 341 17.67 -2.47 -6.44
CA PHE A 341 19.02 -3.03 -6.27
C PHE A 341 19.42 -4.02 -7.37
#